data_3a68371eccccf808968cdf5b5e75c21d
#
_entry.id   3a68371eccccf808968cdf5b5e75c21d
#
_cell.length_a   1.000
_cell.length_b   1.000
_cell.length_c   1.000
_cell.angle_alpha   90.00
_cell.angle_beta   90.00
_cell.angle_gamma   90.00
#
_symmetry.space_group_name_H-M   'P 1'
#
loop_
_entity.id
_entity.type
_entity.pdbx_description
1 polymer ?
#
loop_
_entity_poly.entity_id
_entity_poly.type
_entity_poly.pdbx_seq_one_letter_code
_entity_poly.pdbx_strand_id
1 'polypeptide(L)'
;MFVVGITGGIGSGKSAVTDHLETLGITVVDADKVARVVVEPGTPGLHAIAEHFGTDILLADGGLDRAALRKIVFDNPDERKVLEGITHPRIRDEIARQLSEANSPYVVLSSPLLLESGQNTFAHYVVVVDVPEEVQLTRTMARDDNSEALVKQIMAAQLDRQTRLSRADTSIPNDASLEVLYERVEKLHEDLLARAALASGE
;
A
#
# COMPACT_ATOMS: atom_id res chain seq x y z
N MET A 1 18.83 -0.33 8.10
CA MET A 1 17.75 -1.26 7.67
C MET A 1 17.48 -1.07 6.19
N PHE A 2 17.51 -2.15 5.39
CA PHE A 2 17.20 -2.10 3.96
C PHE A 2 15.69 -2.19 3.75
N VAL A 3 15.10 -1.18 3.13
CA VAL A 3 13.64 -1.07 2.90
C VAL A 3 13.32 -1.37 1.44
N VAL A 4 12.43 -2.32 1.20
CA VAL A 4 11.94 -2.71 -0.13
C VAL A 4 10.50 -2.23 -0.28
N GLY A 5 10.26 -1.33 -1.23
CA GLY A 5 8.91 -0.89 -1.57
C GLY A 5 8.26 -1.89 -2.54
N ILE A 6 7.10 -2.45 -2.19
CA ILE A 6 6.33 -3.32 -3.09
C ILE A 6 5.03 -2.63 -3.48
N THR A 7 4.84 -2.45 -4.78
CA THR A 7 3.64 -1.84 -5.36
C THR A 7 3.10 -2.68 -6.52
N GLY A 8 1.98 -2.27 -7.05
CA GLY A 8 1.34 -2.93 -8.20
C GLY A 8 -0.05 -2.36 -8.44
N GLY A 9 -0.53 -2.40 -9.66
CA GLY A 9 -1.88 -1.97 -10.01
C GLY A 9 -2.96 -2.76 -9.26
N ILE A 10 -4.17 -2.24 -9.24
CA ILE A 10 -5.32 -2.97 -8.69
C ILE A 10 -5.40 -4.36 -9.33
N GLY A 11 -5.69 -5.40 -8.56
CA GLY A 11 -5.78 -6.76 -9.08
C GLY A 11 -4.44 -7.42 -9.47
N SER A 12 -3.29 -6.77 -9.24
CA SER A 12 -1.96 -7.33 -9.55
C SER A 12 -1.58 -8.54 -8.70
N GLY A 13 -2.20 -8.71 -7.53
CA GLY A 13 -1.85 -9.77 -6.59
C GLY A 13 -0.70 -9.40 -5.64
N LYS A 14 -0.48 -8.11 -5.40
CA LYS A 14 0.53 -7.60 -4.45
C LYS A 14 0.46 -8.31 -3.08
N SER A 15 -0.75 -8.54 -2.56
CA SER A 15 -0.95 -9.23 -1.27
C SER A 15 -0.39 -10.66 -1.28
N ALA A 16 -0.58 -11.42 -2.37
CA ALA A 16 -0.03 -12.77 -2.45
C ALA A 16 1.51 -12.78 -2.37
N VAL A 17 2.17 -11.76 -2.94
CA VAL A 17 3.62 -11.58 -2.83
C VAL A 17 4.03 -11.21 -1.40
N THR A 18 3.35 -10.26 -0.78
CA THR A 18 3.68 -9.82 0.59
C THR A 18 3.39 -10.89 1.63
N ASP A 19 2.25 -11.59 1.51
CA ASP A 19 1.89 -12.68 2.41
C ASP A 19 2.91 -13.84 2.33
N HIS A 20 3.40 -14.15 1.11
CA HIS A 20 4.45 -15.16 0.97
C HIS A 20 5.77 -14.72 1.60
N LEU A 21 6.17 -13.47 1.45
CA LEU A 21 7.37 -12.93 2.12
C LEU A 21 7.25 -12.95 3.65
N GLU A 22 6.05 -12.74 4.19
CA GLU A 22 5.79 -12.90 5.64
C GLU A 22 6.02 -14.36 6.08
N THR A 23 5.64 -15.36 5.28
CA THR A 23 5.94 -16.79 5.57
C THR A 23 7.43 -17.09 5.57
N LEU A 24 8.23 -16.31 4.83
CA LEU A 24 9.70 -16.38 4.81
C LEU A 24 10.36 -15.56 5.93
N GLY A 25 9.58 -15.05 6.88
CA GLY A 25 10.07 -14.31 8.06
C GLY A 25 10.38 -12.84 7.81
N ILE A 26 9.88 -12.25 6.73
CA ILE A 26 10.09 -10.83 6.41
C ILE A 26 8.95 -9.98 7.01
N THR A 27 9.32 -8.91 7.69
CA THR A 27 8.37 -7.93 8.19
C THR A 27 7.78 -7.12 7.04
N VAL A 28 6.44 -7.05 6.99
CA VAL A 28 5.71 -6.24 6.01
C VAL A 28 4.95 -5.13 6.70
N VAL A 29 5.26 -3.89 6.35
CA VAL A 29 4.52 -2.68 6.74
C VAL A 29 3.54 -2.37 5.60
N ASP A 30 2.24 -2.53 5.87
CA ASP A 30 1.17 -2.28 4.91
C ASP A 30 0.63 -0.85 5.12
N ALA A 31 0.85 0.04 4.14
CA ALA A 31 0.43 1.43 4.20
C ALA A 31 -1.10 1.59 4.33
N ASP A 32 -1.89 0.67 3.77
CA ASP A 32 -3.36 0.71 3.91
C ASP A 32 -3.79 0.33 5.33
N LYS A 33 -3.10 -0.62 5.98
CA LYS A 33 -3.31 -0.95 7.40
C LYS A 33 -2.90 0.23 8.27
N VAL A 34 -1.74 0.84 8.02
CA VAL A 34 -1.28 2.03 8.74
C VAL A 34 -2.27 3.19 8.62
N ALA A 35 -2.81 3.46 7.42
CA ALA A 35 -3.83 4.49 7.23
C ALA A 35 -5.13 4.24 8.02
N ARG A 36 -5.39 3.00 8.41
CA ARG A 36 -6.52 2.66 9.30
C ARG A 36 -6.16 2.88 10.75
N VAL A 37 -4.97 2.44 11.18
CA VAL A 37 -4.50 2.52 12.57
C VAL A 37 -4.42 3.97 13.05
N VAL A 38 -3.92 4.90 12.24
CA VAL A 38 -3.75 6.30 12.64
C VAL A 38 -5.05 7.06 12.90
N VAL A 39 -6.21 6.46 12.57
CA VAL A 39 -7.55 7.01 12.80
C VAL A 39 -8.44 6.05 13.60
N GLU A 40 -7.85 5.13 14.37
CA GLU A 40 -8.58 4.29 15.31
C GLU A 40 -9.06 5.08 16.54
N PRO A 41 -10.07 4.58 17.27
CA PRO A 41 -10.54 5.21 18.50
C PRO A 41 -9.39 5.54 19.47
N GLY A 42 -9.38 6.77 19.99
CA GLY A 42 -8.36 7.25 20.92
C GLY A 42 -7.08 7.78 20.28
N THR A 43 -6.92 7.72 18.95
CA THR A 43 -5.75 8.27 18.29
C THR A 43 -5.84 9.79 18.11
N PRO A 44 -4.69 10.51 18.11
CA PRO A 44 -4.67 11.94 17.77
C PRO A 44 -5.19 12.24 16.36
N GLY A 45 -5.11 11.27 15.44
CA GLY A 45 -5.64 11.40 14.08
C GLY A 45 -7.17 11.47 14.06
N LEU A 46 -7.84 10.54 14.74
CA LEU A 46 -9.30 10.54 14.83
C LEU A 46 -9.81 11.77 15.57
N HIS A 47 -9.12 12.17 16.66
CA HIS A 47 -9.49 13.39 17.40
C HIS A 47 -9.43 14.63 16.51
N ALA A 48 -8.37 14.85 15.76
CA ALA A 48 -8.22 15.97 14.84
C ALA A 48 -9.26 15.95 13.70
N ILE A 49 -9.63 14.77 13.20
CA ILE A 49 -10.70 14.61 12.21
C ILE A 49 -12.06 15.03 12.84
N ALA A 50 -12.38 14.53 14.04
CA ALA A 50 -13.63 14.87 14.71
C ALA A 50 -13.72 16.35 15.10
N GLU A 51 -12.60 16.97 15.46
CA GLU A 51 -12.54 18.41 15.75
C GLU A 51 -12.88 19.27 14.52
N HIS A 52 -12.42 18.88 13.34
CA HIS A 52 -12.68 19.62 12.11
C HIS A 52 -14.04 19.28 11.47
N PHE A 53 -14.37 17.99 11.34
CA PHE A 53 -15.55 17.52 10.61
C PHE A 53 -16.81 17.38 11.49
N GLY A 54 -16.66 17.57 12.81
CA GLY A 54 -17.73 17.36 13.78
C GLY A 54 -17.84 15.90 14.26
N THR A 55 -18.61 15.69 15.32
CA THR A 55 -18.79 14.37 15.93
C THR A 55 -19.73 13.44 15.17
N ASP A 56 -20.47 13.97 14.19
CA ASP A 56 -21.40 13.19 13.36
C ASP A 56 -20.69 12.18 12.42
N ILE A 57 -19.36 12.32 12.30
CA ILE A 57 -18.52 11.35 11.57
C ILE A 57 -18.02 10.20 12.48
N LEU A 58 -18.47 10.14 13.72
CA LEU A 58 -18.13 9.06 14.64
C LEU A 58 -19.29 8.06 14.77
N LEU A 59 -18.94 6.78 14.80
CA LEU A 59 -19.86 5.70 15.12
C LEU A 59 -20.16 5.63 16.63
N ALA A 60 -21.16 4.88 17.02
CA ALA A 60 -21.55 4.70 18.41
C ALA A 60 -20.46 4.08 19.30
N ASP A 61 -19.56 3.31 18.72
CA ASP A 61 -18.38 2.72 19.38
C ASP A 61 -17.17 3.67 19.43
N GLY A 62 -17.33 4.90 18.95
CA GLY A 62 -16.28 5.90 18.88
C GLY A 62 -15.35 5.77 17.67
N GLY A 63 -15.60 4.81 16.78
CA GLY A 63 -14.85 4.63 15.54
C GLY A 63 -15.22 5.67 14.47
N LEU A 64 -14.40 5.77 13.43
CA LEU A 64 -14.63 6.66 12.30
C LEU A 64 -15.71 6.09 11.36
N ASP A 65 -16.79 6.83 11.12
CA ASP A 65 -17.70 6.56 10.01
C ASP A 65 -17.05 6.98 8.69
N ARG A 66 -16.35 6.03 8.09
CA ARG A 66 -15.64 6.24 6.82
C ARG A 66 -16.59 6.57 5.66
N ALA A 67 -17.83 6.09 5.71
CA ALA A 67 -18.81 6.35 4.68
C ALA A 67 -19.32 7.80 4.77
N ALA A 68 -19.62 8.28 5.97
CA ALA A 68 -19.99 9.66 6.21
C ALA A 68 -18.86 10.64 5.81
N LEU A 69 -17.64 10.37 6.27
CA LEU A 69 -16.48 11.22 5.93
C LEU A 69 -16.20 11.22 4.42
N ARG A 70 -16.26 10.05 3.76
CA ARG A 70 -16.10 9.97 2.30
C ARG A 70 -17.08 10.84 1.55
N LYS A 71 -18.33 10.90 2.00
CA LYS A 71 -19.38 11.72 1.40
C LYS A 71 -19.03 13.21 1.47
N ILE A 72 -18.51 13.66 2.61
CA ILE A 72 -18.10 15.07 2.82
C ILE A 72 -16.94 15.43 1.88
N VAL A 73 -15.90 14.60 1.82
CA VAL A 73 -14.67 14.93 1.07
C VAL A 73 -14.77 14.63 -0.42
N PHE A 74 -15.77 13.83 -0.86
CA PHE A 74 -15.96 13.49 -2.26
C PHE A 74 -16.35 14.71 -3.09
N ASP A 75 -17.30 15.49 -2.58
CA ASP A 75 -17.86 16.66 -3.26
C ASP A 75 -17.13 17.96 -2.91
N ASN A 76 -16.18 17.93 -1.97
CA ASN A 76 -15.45 19.10 -1.49
C ASN A 76 -13.93 18.89 -1.52
N PRO A 77 -13.24 19.38 -2.57
CA PRO A 77 -11.78 19.25 -2.68
C PRO A 77 -11.01 19.95 -1.56
N ASP A 78 -11.53 20.99 -0.94
CA ASP A 78 -10.84 21.68 0.15
C ASP A 78 -10.91 20.87 1.45
N GLU A 79 -12.07 20.28 1.75
CA GLU A 79 -12.24 19.36 2.87
C GLU A 79 -11.36 18.10 2.70
N ARG A 80 -11.22 17.63 1.47
CA ARG A 80 -10.27 16.54 1.17
C ARG A 80 -8.83 16.91 1.49
N LYS A 81 -8.39 18.14 1.14
CA LYS A 81 -7.05 18.62 1.48
C LYS A 81 -6.84 18.73 2.99
N VAL A 82 -7.87 19.15 3.72
CA VAL A 82 -7.79 19.19 5.20
C VAL A 82 -7.63 17.78 5.76
N LEU A 83 -8.43 16.81 5.30
CA LEU A 83 -8.30 15.41 5.73
C LEU A 83 -6.91 14.85 5.41
N GLU A 84 -6.41 15.10 4.20
CA GLU A 84 -5.06 14.71 3.79
C GLU A 84 -3.98 15.38 4.67
N GLY A 85 -4.12 16.66 4.99
CA GLY A 85 -3.23 17.39 5.89
C GLY A 85 -3.22 16.82 7.32
N ILE A 86 -4.34 16.27 7.79
CA ILE A 86 -4.43 15.60 9.09
C ILE A 86 -3.80 14.21 9.05
N THR A 87 -4.08 13.44 7.99
CA THR A 87 -3.75 12.02 7.96
C THR A 87 -2.36 11.71 7.40
N HIS A 88 -1.91 12.40 6.34
CA HIS A 88 -0.65 12.08 5.68
C HIS A 88 0.58 12.18 6.60
N PRO A 89 0.76 13.22 7.43
CA PRO A 89 1.89 13.27 8.36
C PRO A 89 1.88 12.07 9.32
N ARG A 90 0.72 11.76 9.89
CA ARG A 90 0.56 10.66 10.86
C ARG A 90 0.82 9.28 10.23
N ILE A 91 0.35 9.08 9.00
CA ILE A 91 0.64 7.86 8.23
C ILE A 91 2.14 7.75 7.99
N ARG A 92 2.79 8.85 7.58
CA ARG A 92 4.23 8.88 7.33
C ARG A 92 5.04 8.55 8.58
N ASP A 93 4.70 9.17 9.71
CA ASP A 93 5.38 8.94 10.98
C ASP A 93 5.19 7.49 11.46
N GLU A 94 3.99 6.95 11.34
CA GLU A 94 3.69 5.57 11.73
C GLU A 94 4.37 4.54 10.82
N ILE A 95 4.43 4.78 9.50
CA ILE A 95 5.23 3.97 8.57
C ILE A 95 6.70 4.00 9.00
N ALA A 96 7.28 5.17 9.22
CA ALA A 96 8.67 5.32 9.63
C ALA A 96 8.96 4.56 10.94
N ARG A 97 8.05 4.65 11.91
CA ARG A 97 8.15 3.94 13.19
C ARG A 97 8.16 2.42 12.95
N GLN A 98 7.18 1.87 12.24
CA GLN A 98 7.08 0.43 11.96
C GLN A 98 8.28 -0.10 11.17
N LEU A 99 8.76 0.66 10.18
CA LEU A 99 9.97 0.31 9.42
C LEU A 99 11.21 0.25 10.33
N SER A 100 11.34 1.18 11.29
CA SER A 100 12.48 1.24 12.21
C SER A 100 12.47 0.12 13.27
N GLU A 101 11.31 -0.38 13.63
CA GLU A 101 11.11 -1.45 14.61
C GLU A 101 11.22 -2.86 14.01
N ALA A 102 11.29 -2.96 12.69
CA ALA A 102 11.42 -4.26 12.01
C ALA A 102 12.77 -4.93 12.35
N ASN A 103 12.72 -6.24 12.62
CA ASN A 103 13.90 -7.03 12.99
C ASN A 103 14.29 -8.09 11.94
N SER A 104 13.59 -8.12 10.79
CA SER A 104 13.93 -9.01 9.69
C SER A 104 15.16 -8.49 8.90
N PRO A 105 15.86 -9.34 8.10
CA PRO A 105 17.06 -8.94 7.35
C PRO A 105 16.85 -7.72 6.45
N TYR A 106 15.65 -7.56 5.91
CA TYR A 106 15.14 -6.38 5.25
C TYR A 106 13.66 -6.22 5.62
N VAL A 107 13.08 -5.05 5.35
CA VAL A 107 11.67 -4.78 5.63
C VAL A 107 10.94 -4.38 4.35
N VAL A 108 9.70 -4.80 4.21
CA VAL A 108 8.85 -4.45 3.06
C VAL A 108 7.90 -3.33 3.43
N LEU A 109 7.84 -2.29 2.62
CA LEU A 109 6.75 -1.31 2.61
C LEU A 109 5.80 -1.66 1.45
N SER A 110 4.62 -2.15 1.79
CA SER A 110 3.58 -2.51 0.84
C SER A 110 2.60 -1.36 0.65
N SER A 111 2.51 -0.80 -0.56
CA SER A 111 1.56 0.28 -0.85
C SER A 111 1.10 0.22 -2.32
N PRO A 112 -0.21 0.26 -2.58
CA PRO A 112 -0.73 0.32 -3.96
C PRO A 112 -0.42 1.67 -4.64
N LEU A 113 -0.21 2.73 -3.86
CA LEU A 113 0.09 4.08 -4.33
C LEU A 113 1.52 4.52 -3.94
N LEU A 114 2.45 3.58 -3.82
CA LEU A 114 3.83 3.84 -3.39
C LEU A 114 4.49 4.97 -4.17
N LEU A 115 4.33 4.96 -5.48
CA LEU A 115 4.98 5.90 -6.41
C LEU A 115 4.20 7.21 -6.55
N GLU A 116 2.88 7.15 -6.45
CA GLU A 116 1.97 8.28 -6.57
C GLU A 116 1.98 9.17 -5.32
N SER A 117 2.05 8.55 -4.15
CA SER A 117 2.01 9.25 -2.85
C SER A 117 3.38 9.75 -2.36
N GLY A 118 4.45 9.45 -3.09
CA GLY A 118 5.82 9.77 -2.66
C GLY A 118 6.35 8.86 -1.54
N GLN A 119 5.64 7.79 -1.18
CA GLN A 119 6.09 6.81 -0.18
C GLN A 119 7.32 6.01 -0.64
N ASN A 120 7.62 6.02 -1.94
CA ASN A 120 8.86 5.45 -2.48
C ASN A 120 10.12 6.11 -1.91
N THR A 121 10.03 7.29 -1.30
CA THR A 121 11.16 7.93 -0.60
C THR A 121 11.65 7.15 0.63
N PHE A 122 10.84 6.24 1.18
CA PHE A 122 11.25 5.31 2.23
C PHE A 122 12.01 4.10 1.68
N ALA A 123 11.81 3.76 0.41
CA ALA A 123 12.35 2.54 -0.18
C ALA A 123 13.75 2.76 -0.77
N HIS A 124 14.63 1.78 -0.51
CA HIS A 124 15.95 1.67 -1.15
C HIS A 124 15.89 0.87 -2.45
N TYR A 125 14.84 0.09 -2.62
CA TYR A 125 14.61 -0.76 -3.79
C TYR A 125 13.11 -0.92 -4.03
N VAL A 126 12.65 -0.71 -5.26
CA VAL A 126 11.23 -0.73 -5.62
C VAL A 126 10.92 -1.94 -6.50
N VAL A 127 9.97 -2.74 -6.07
CA VAL A 127 9.46 -3.93 -6.77
C VAL A 127 8.03 -3.68 -7.23
N VAL A 128 7.75 -3.91 -8.51
CA VAL A 128 6.39 -3.87 -9.06
C VAL A 128 5.87 -5.29 -9.28
N VAL A 129 4.73 -5.59 -8.67
CA VAL A 129 3.97 -6.80 -9.01
C VAL A 129 3.16 -6.50 -10.27
N ASP A 130 3.52 -7.16 -11.38
CA ASP A 130 3.03 -6.83 -12.71
C ASP A 130 2.11 -7.88 -13.29
N VAL A 131 1.02 -7.42 -13.87
CA VAL A 131 0.12 -8.21 -14.72
C VAL A 131 -0.41 -7.34 -15.87
N PRO A 132 -0.82 -7.95 -17.00
CA PRO A 132 -1.54 -7.24 -18.04
C PRO A 132 -2.82 -6.57 -17.51
N GLU A 133 -3.20 -5.44 -18.10
CA GLU A 133 -4.39 -4.67 -17.69
C GLU A 133 -5.68 -5.49 -17.75
N GLU A 134 -5.81 -6.37 -18.75
CA GLU A 134 -6.94 -7.28 -18.88
C GLU A 134 -7.06 -8.25 -17.68
N VAL A 135 -5.92 -8.70 -17.15
CA VAL A 135 -5.86 -9.55 -15.95
C VAL A 135 -6.24 -8.76 -14.71
N GLN A 136 -5.76 -7.51 -14.58
CA GLN A 136 -6.16 -6.60 -13.51
C GLN A 136 -7.68 -6.42 -13.49
N LEU A 137 -8.26 -6.12 -14.65
CA LEU A 137 -9.70 -5.91 -14.82
C LEU A 137 -10.48 -7.16 -14.40
N THR A 138 -10.16 -8.31 -14.97
CA THR A 138 -10.86 -9.57 -14.71
C THR A 138 -10.78 -9.96 -13.23
N ARG A 139 -9.58 -9.93 -12.63
CA ARG A 139 -9.38 -10.28 -11.22
C ARG A 139 -10.12 -9.35 -10.28
N THR A 140 -10.11 -8.04 -10.56
CA THR A 140 -10.76 -7.06 -9.70
C THR A 140 -12.28 -7.17 -9.78
N MET A 141 -12.85 -7.35 -10.98
CA MET A 141 -14.27 -7.58 -11.14
C MET A 141 -14.74 -8.82 -10.38
N ALA A 142 -14.00 -9.94 -10.51
CA ALA A 142 -14.35 -11.20 -9.84
C ALA A 142 -14.22 -11.14 -8.31
N ARG A 143 -13.26 -10.38 -7.78
CA ARG A 143 -13.01 -10.28 -6.34
C ARG A 143 -14.02 -9.35 -5.64
N ASP A 144 -14.32 -8.21 -6.24
CA ASP A 144 -15.00 -7.10 -5.58
C ASP A 144 -16.46 -6.93 -6.05
N ASP A 145 -16.93 -7.78 -6.98
CA ASP A 145 -18.24 -7.67 -7.65
C ASP A 145 -18.50 -6.27 -8.25
N ASN A 146 -17.43 -5.65 -8.74
CA ASN A 146 -17.46 -4.32 -9.33
C ASN A 146 -17.76 -4.38 -10.82
N SER A 147 -18.45 -3.36 -11.33
CA SER A 147 -18.63 -3.20 -12.78
C SER A 147 -17.31 -2.90 -13.49
N GLU A 148 -17.21 -3.30 -14.75
CA GLU A 148 -16.05 -3.01 -15.60
C GLU A 148 -15.73 -1.50 -15.64
N ALA A 149 -16.78 -0.65 -15.75
CA ALA A 149 -16.63 0.80 -15.78
C ALA A 149 -15.96 1.35 -14.50
N LEU A 150 -16.37 0.85 -13.33
CA LEU A 150 -15.79 1.26 -12.06
C LEU A 150 -14.33 0.82 -11.94
N VAL A 151 -14.01 -0.41 -12.32
CA VAL A 151 -12.63 -0.91 -12.28
C VAL A 151 -11.73 -0.11 -13.21
N LYS A 152 -12.19 0.22 -14.43
CA LYS A 152 -11.45 1.09 -15.36
C LYS A 152 -11.21 2.49 -14.79
N GLN A 153 -12.17 3.06 -14.06
CA GLN A 153 -11.98 4.34 -13.37
C GLN A 153 -10.91 4.25 -12.28
N ILE A 154 -10.89 3.17 -11.50
CA ILE A 154 -9.87 2.95 -10.47
C ILE A 154 -8.48 2.79 -11.12
N MET A 155 -8.39 2.03 -12.22
CA MET A 155 -7.13 1.87 -12.97
C MET A 155 -6.63 3.20 -13.52
N ALA A 156 -7.52 4.03 -14.08
CA ALA A 156 -7.18 5.35 -14.62
C ALA A 156 -6.74 6.37 -13.55
N ALA A 157 -7.11 6.15 -12.29
CA ALA A 157 -6.66 6.98 -11.17
C ALA A 157 -5.27 6.58 -10.64
N GLN A 158 -4.73 5.43 -11.04
CA GLN A 158 -3.38 4.98 -10.73
C GLN A 158 -2.42 5.36 -11.87
N LEU A 159 -1.11 5.32 -11.58
CA LEU A 159 -0.10 5.37 -12.65
C LEU A 159 -0.36 4.28 -13.68
N ASP A 160 -0.19 4.60 -14.96
CA ASP A 160 -0.24 3.59 -16.02
C ASP A 160 0.87 2.53 -15.82
N ARG A 161 0.63 1.34 -16.37
CA ARG A 161 1.51 0.19 -16.21
C ARG A 161 2.96 0.49 -16.66
N GLN A 162 3.13 1.16 -17.80
CA GLN A 162 4.46 1.43 -18.36
C GLN A 162 5.24 2.41 -17.47
N THR A 163 4.60 3.49 -17.03
CA THR A 163 5.20 4.46 -16.10
C THR A 163 5.56 3.80 -14.78
N ARG A 164 4.69 2.93 -14.23
CA ARG A 164 4.98 2.19 -12.99
C ARG A 164 6.20 1.28 -13.14
N LEU A 165 6.27 0.52 -14.22
CA LEU A 165 7.42 -0.36 -14.51
C LEU A 165 8.71 0.44 -14.74
N SER A 166 8.66 1.59 -15.38
CA SER A 166 9.84 2.44 -15.61
C SER A 166 10.43 3.06 -14.34
N ARG A 167 9.67 3.10 -13.25
CA ARG A 167 10.07 3.63 -11.95
C ARG A 167 10.46 2.55 -10.94
N ALA A 168 10.41 1.28 -11.35
CA ALA A 168 10.79 0.15 -10.53
C ALA A 168 12.23 -0.25 -10.78
N ASP A 169 12.90 -0.76 -9.74
CA ASP A 169 14.21 -1.42 -9.87
C ASP A 169 14.07 -2.82 -10.45
N THR A 170 12.94 -3.50 -10.15
CA THR A 170 12.59 -4.80 -10.73
C THR A 170 11.07 -5.02 -10.72
N SER A 171 10.64 -6.06 -11.43
CA SER A 171 9.24 -6.48 -11.43
C SER A 171 9.10 -7.99 -11.26
N ILE A 172 7.99 -8.40 -10.62
CA ILE A 172 7.54 -9.78 -10.54
C ILE A 172 6.31 -9.94 -11.42
N PRO A 173 6.38 -10.72 -12.51
CA PRO A 173 5.18 -11.08 -13.26
C PRO A 173 4.28 -12.01 -12.42
N ASN A 174 2.98 -11.70 -12.37
CA ASN A 174 1.97 -12.53 -11.71
C ASN A 174 0.88 -12.96 -12.71
N ASP A 175 1.31 -13.55 -13.78
CA ASP A 175 0.52 -13.97 -14.94
C ASP A 175 0.34 -15.49 -15.05
N ALA A 176 0.81 -16.25 -14.07
CA ALA A 176 0.79 -17.71 -14.02
C ALA A 176 0.07 -18.23 -12.76
N SER A 177 0.28 -19.50 -12.40
CA SER A 177 -0.27 -20.08 -11.17
C SER A 177 0.37 -19.50 -9.90
N LEU A 178 -0.25 -19.75 -8.75
CA LEU A 178 0.24 -19.28 -7.46
C LEU A 178 1.58 -19.91 -7.11
N GLU A 179 1.79 -21.18 -7.47
CA GLU A 179 3.06 -21.89 -7.26
C GLU A 179 4.21 -21.20 -8.01
N VAL A 180 3.98 -20.86 -9.28
CA VAL A 180 4.98 -20.13 -10.09
C VAL A 180 5.24 -18.74 -9.53
N LEU A 181 4.22 -18.06 -9.01
CA LEU A 181 4.41 -16.79 -8.32
C LEU A 181 5.33 -16.97 -7.11
N TYR A 182 5.08 -17.96 -6.27
CA TYR A 182 5.89 -18.21 -5.07
C TYR A 182 7.34 -18.53 -5.40
N GLU A 183 7.62 -19.34 -6.44
CA GLU A 183 8.98 -19.58 -6.92
C GLU A 183 9.67 -18.27 -7.34
N ARG A 184 8.95 -17.36 -7.99
CA ARG A 184 9.47 -16.04 -8.36
C ARG A 184 9.75 -15.16 -7.14
N VAL A 185 8.88 -15.22 -6.12
CA VAL A 185 9.05 -14.49 -4.86
C VAL A 185 10.25 -15.02 -4.08
N GLU A 186 10.46 -16.33 -4.03
CA GLU A 186 11.62 -16.94 -3.37
C GLU A 186 12.95 -16.51 -4.01
N LYS A 187 13.02 -16.48 -5.34
CA LYS A 187 14.19 -15.95 -6.07
C LYS A 187 14.43 -14.47 -5.80
N LEU A 188 13.35 -13.67 -5.76
CA LEU A 188 13.47 -12.26 -5.37
C LEU A 188 13.95 -12.13 -3.93
N HIS A 189 13.42 -12.95 -3.01
CA HIS A 189 13.82 -12.95 -1.61
C HIS A 189 15.34 -13.20 -1.44
N GLU A 190 15.90 -14.17 -2.16
CA GLU A 190 17.35 -14.44 -2.17
C GLU A 190 18.16 -13.22 -2.66
N ASP A 191 17.73 -12.56 -3.75
CA ASP A 191 18.38 -11.33 -4.24
C ASP A 191 18.29 -10.18 -3.21
N LEU A 192 17.14 -10.02 -2.58
CA LEU A 192 16.93 -8.99 -1.56
C LEU A 192 17.74 -9.22 -0.30
N LEU A 193 17.93 -10.47 0.13
CA LEU A 193 18.83 -10.83 1.23
C LEU A 193 20.28 -10.44 0.92
N ALA A 194 20.74 -10.73 -0.27
CA ALA A 194 22.10 -10.35 -0.71
C ALA A 194 22.29 -8.83 -0.75
N ARG A 195 21.28 -8.09 -1.23
CA ARG A 195 21.30 -6.61 -1.25
C ARG A 195 21.29 -6.02 0.15
N ALA A 196 20.49 -6.58 1.05
CA ALA A 196 20.41 -6.13 2.44
C ALA A 196 21.74 -6.32 3.17
N ALA A 197 22.41 -7.45 2.97
CA ALA A 197 23.75 -7.73 3.53
C ALA A 197 24.79 -6.70 3.03
N LEU A 198 24.81 -6.42 1.72
CA LEU A 198 25.70 -5.39 1.15
C LEU A 198 25.41 -4.00 1.70
N ALA A 199 24.14 -3.65 1.92
CA ALA A 199 23.75 -2.36 2.47
C ALA A 199 24.09 -2.22 3.97
N SER A 200 24.23 -3.34 4.68
CA SER A 200 24.62 -3.37 6.11
C SER A 200 26.15 -3.34 6.32
N GLY A 201 26.93 -3.48 5.25
CA GLY A 201 28.41 -3.51 5.30
C GLY A 201 28.97 -4.85 5.78
N GLU A 202 28.19 -5.92 5.67
CA GLU A 202 28.58 -7.31 5.95
C GLU A 202 29.14 -8.00 4.71
#